data_336e48d034011625eec02092b39680f5
#
_entry.id   336e48d034011625eec02092b39680f5
#
_cell.length_a   1.000
_cell.length_b   1.000
_cell.length_c   1.000
_cell.angle_alpha   90.00
_cell.angle_beta   90.00
_cell.angle_gamma   90.00
#
_symmetry.space_group_name_H-M   'P 1'
#
loop_
_entity.id
_entity.type
_entity.pdbx_description
1 polymer ?
#
loop_
_entity_poly.entity_id
_entity_poly.type
_entity_poly.pdbx_seq_one_letter_code
_entity_poly.pdbx_strand_id
1 'polypeptide(L)'
;SEMCIRDRYVGKLEVAEAAKVIENVQRDINIALVNELARIFPELGVDVEDVLSAAATKWNFHRYTPGVGVGGHCIPVDPYYMMQRAADVGVPAELITAARAVNRTMPLHVATILNEILYKAGVPSGSAKVLMLGWSYKPEVGDPRETPAEPLAEALQQRGIEVSVYDPHIDPETFPESVNVITDLSLAKGHHLAVLVTAHKACVELDWPALAKQMETARVYDGRRVLDLESLEEAGWQCYAVGRPVDG
;
A
#
# COMPACT_ATOMS: atom_id res chain seq x y z
N SER A 1 -20.68 16.09 12.05
CA SER A 1 -19.43 16.74 12.45
C SER A 1 -19.30 18.04 11.69
N GLU A 2 -19.39 19.17 12.40
CA GLU A 2 -19.15 20.49 11.82
C GLU A 2 -17.66 20.56 11.43
N MET A 3 -17.38 20.60 10.15
CA MET A 3 -16.06 21.00 9.66
C MET A 3 -15.90 22.48 9.97
N CYS A 4 -15.13 22.82 10.99
CA CYS A 4 -14.73 24.20 11.24
C CYS A 4 -13.75 24.64 10.16
N ILE A 5 -14.27 25.13 9.02
CA ILE A 5 -13.46 25.79 8.01
C ILE A 5 -13.09 27.17 8.59
N ARG A 6 -11.78 27.36 8.82
CA ARG A 6 -11.22 28.68 9.15
C ARG A 6 -10.58 29.23 7.90
N ASP A 7 -11.25 30.16 7.26
CA ASP A 7 -10.67 30.89 6.14
C ASP A 7 -9.52 31.77 6.65
N ARG A 8 -8.36 31.65 5.98
CA ARG A 8 -7.21 32.49 6.24
C ARG A 8 -6.82 33.24 4.98
N TYR A 9 -6.88 34.56 5.02
CA TYR A 9 -6.37 35.39 3.95
C TYR A 9 -4.83 35.37 3.95
N VAL A 10 -4.21 34.99 2.82
CA VAL A 10 -2.76 34.87 2.66
C VAL A 10 -2.16 35.93 1.68
N GLY A 11 -2.94 36.85 1.23
CA GLY A 11 -2.53 38.03 0.43
C GLY A 11 -2.43 37.71 -1.06
N LYS A 12 -1.57 36.79 -1.47
CA LYS A 12 -1.35 36.47 -2.88
C LYS A 12 -1.90 35.07 -3.21
N LEU A 13 -2.44 34.92 -4.42
CA LEU A 13 -2.99 33.66 -4.92
C LEU A 13 -1.89 32.55 -4.93
N GLU A 14 -0.69 32.91 -5.41
CA GLU A 14 0.42 31.98 -5.52
C GLU A 14 0.87 31.40 -4.16
N VAL A 15 0.68 32.15 -3.06
CA VAL A 15 0.95 31.68 -1.69
C VAL A 15 -0.08 30.63 -1.28
N ALA A 16 -1.35 30.83 -1.62
CA ALA A 16 -2.40 29.86 -1.32
C ALA A 16 -2.21 28.54 -2.11
N GLU A 17 -1.91 28.65 -3.39
CA GLU A 17 -1.63 27.50 -4.26
C GLU A 17 -0.39 26.73 -3.79
N ALA A 18 0.72 27.44 -3.51
CA ALA A 18 1.93 26.82 -3.01
C ALA A 18 1.71 26.14 -1.64
N ALA A 19 0.94 26.76 -0.73
CA ALA A 19 0.60 26.17 0.55
C ALA A 19 -0.14 24.84 0.37
N LYS A 20 -1.07 24.74 -0.58
CA LYS A 20 -1.77 23.50 -0.87
C LYS A 20 -0.85 22.43 -1.43
N VAL A 21 0.02 22.78 -2.35
CA VAL A 21 0.97 21.85 -2.96
C VAL A 21 1.94 21.30 -1.92
N ILE A 22 2.52 22.13 -1.05
CA ILE A 22 3.50 21.67 -0.05
C ILE A 22 2.90 20.78 1.03
N GLU A 23 1.59 20.89 1.34
CA GLU A 23 0.92 19.92 2.23
C GLU A 23 1.00 18.50 1.68
N ASN A 24 0.78 18.32 0.38
CA ASN A 24 0.84 17.03 -0.28
C ASN A 24 2.28 16.56 -0.49
N VAL A 25 3.19 17.47 -0.87
CA VAL A 25 4.64 17.19 -0.99
C VAL A 25 5.23 16.72 0.34
N GLN A 26 4.92 17.43 1.45
CA GLN A 26 5.38 17.01 2.78
C GLN A 26 4.88 15.62 3.14
N ARG A 27 3.60 15.33 2.86
CA ARG A 27 3.01 14.02 3.12
C ARG A 27 3.69 12.93 2.30
N ASP A 28 3.92 13.18 1.01
CA ASP A 28 4.62 12.25 0.13
C ASP A 28 6.04 11.92 0.61
N ILE A 29 6.80 12.94 1.03
CA ILE A 29 8.16 12.77 1.58
C ILE A 29 8.13 11.95 2.87
N ASN A 30 7.19 12.22 3.78
CA ASN A 30 7.11 11.49 5.04
C ASN A 30 6.68 10.03 4.83
N ILE A 31 5.80 9.77 3.87
CA ILE A 31 5.45 8.39 3.48
C ILE A 31 6.66 7.71 2.83
N ALA A 32 7.42 8.41 1.99
CA ALA A 32 8.64 7.86 1.39
C ALA A 32 9.66 7.47 2.45
N LEU A 33 9.85 8.29 3.50
CA LEU A 33 10.72 7.96 4.61
C LEU A 33 10.32 6.64 5.27
N VAL A 34 9.06 6.47 5.67
CA VAL A 34 8.63 5.23 6.35
C VAL A 34 8.60 4.03 5.41
N ASN A 35 8.37 4.22 4.11
CA ASN A 35 8.49 3.19 3.09
C ASN A 35 9.95 2.74 2.90
N GLU A 36 10.91 3.67 2.90
CA GLU A 36 12.33 3.34 2.84
C GLU A 36 12.77 2.59 4.10
N LEU A 37 12.34 3.03 5.29
CA LEU A 37 12.59 2.31 6.55
C LEU A 37 11.98 0.91 6.55
N ALA A 38 10.79 0.72 5.97
CA ALA A 38 10.16 -0.59 5.80
C ALA A 38 10.93 -1.54 4.86
N ARG A 39 11.86 -1.03 4.06
CA ARG A 39 12.79 -1.82 3.24
C ARG A 39 14.09 -2.12 3.97
N ILE A 40 14.53 -1.21 4.84
CA ILE A 40 15.83 -1.31 5.53
C ILE A 40 15.71 -2.21 6.76
N PHE A 41 14.73 -1.98 7.64
CA PHE A 41 14.67 -2.65 8.94
C PHE A 41 14.48 -4.17 8.85
N PRO A 42 13.69 -4.74 7.94
CA PRO A 42 13.61 -6.20 7.79
C PRO A 42 14.96 -6.86 7.50
N GLU A 43 15.82 -6.22 6.70
CA GLU A 43 17.18 -6.70 6.40
C GLU A 43 18.11 -6.67 7.64
N LEU A 44 17.72 -5.89 8.65
CA LEU A 44 18.40 -5.82 9.96
C LEU A 44 17.74 -6.75 11.01
N GLY A 45 16.73 -7.54 10.61
CA GLY A 45 15.97 -8.41 11.50
C GLY A 45 15.03 -7.67 12.46
N VAL A 46 14.63 -6.43 12.13
CA VAL A 46 13.79 -5.56 12.98
C VAL A 46 12.47 -5.26 12.27
N ASP A 47 11.36 -5.33 13.01
CA ASP A 47 10.07 -4.86 12.50
C ASP A 47 10.02 -3.32 12.53
N VAL A 48 9.71 -2.71 11.39
CA VAL A 48 9.58 -1.25 11.27
C VAL A 48 8.51 -0.68 12.21
N GLU A 49 7.46 -1.46 12.50
CA GLU A 49 6.36 -1.04 13.36
C GLU A 49 6.83 -0.80 14.80
N ASP A 50 7.69 -1.68 15.33
CA ASP A 50 8.27 -1.53 16.67
C ASP A 50 9.10 -0.25 16.76
N VAL A 51 9.88 0.03 15.71
CA VAL A 51 10.71 1.24 15.64
C VAL A 51 9.83 2.50 15.58
N LEU A 52 8.81 2.51 14.71
CA LEU A 52 7.90 3.65 14.57
C LEU A 52 7.07 3.88 15.84
N SER A 53 6.64 2.82 16.50
CA SER A 53 5.92 2.89 17.78
C SER A 53 6.81 3.44 18.91
N ALA A 54 8.05 2.98 19.00
CA ALA A 54 9.03 3.51 19.97
C ALA A 54 9.34 5.00 19.69
N ALA A 55 9.55 5.37 18.42
CA ALA A 55 9.79 6.75 18.02
C ALA A 55 8.60 7.68 18.32
N ALA A 56 7.38 7.17 18.17
CA ALA A 56 6.13 7.91 18.42
C ALA A 56 5.93 8.28 19.91
N THR A 57 6.72 7.74 20.83
CA THR A 57 6.74 8.19 22.23
C THR A 57 7.29 9.60 22.39
N LYS A 58 8.01 10.12 21.42
CA LYS A 58 8.47 11.51 21.37
C LYS A 58 7.34 12.43 20.91
N TRP A 59 7.07 13.49 21.67
CA TRP A 59 5.99 14.44 21.42
C TRP A 59 6.03 15.14 20.04
N ASN A 60 7.19 15.25 19.44
CA ASN A 60 7.40 15.90 18.13
C ASN A 60 7.63 14.93 16.97
N PHE A 61 7.41 13.63 17.19
CA PHE A 61 7.47 12.65 16.12
C PHE A 61 6.10 12.54 15.45
N HIS A 62 6.03 12.87 14.18
CA HIS A 62 4.81 12.71 13.37
C HIS A 62 4.83 11.34 12.70
N ARG A 63 3.98 10.44 13.22
CA ARG A 63 3.92 9.07 12.73
C ARG A 63 3.24 8.98 11.37
N TYR A 64 3.88 8.28 10.45
CA TYR A 64 3.33 7.79 9.19
C TYR A 64 3.43 6.27 9.15
N THR A 65 2.60 5.62 8.34
CA THR A 65 2.58 4.17 8.21
C THR A 65 3.09 3.79 6.82
N PRO A 66 4.00 2.83 6.68
CA PRO A 66 4.43 2.31 5.40
C PRO A 66 3.29 1.55 4.70
N GLY A 67 3.42 1.35 3.40
CA GLY A 67 2.41 0.62 2.63
C GLY A 67 2.91 0.16 1.27
N VAL A 68 2.00 -0.44 0.50
CA VAL A 68 2.28 -0.97 -0.85
C VAL A 68 2.65 0.12 -1.86
N GLY A 69 2.43 1.38 -1.52
CA GLY A 69 2.66 2.53 -2.38
C GLY A 69 1.72 3.69 -2.04
N VAL A 70 1.80 4.75 -2.81
CA VAL A 70 1.01 5.98 -2.63
C VAL A 70 0.13 6.18 -3.85
N GLY A 71 -1.18 6.26 -3.63
CA GLY A 71 -2.17 6.51 -4.66
C GLY A 71 -2.96 7.80 -4.46
N GLY A 72 -3.89 8.05 -5.38
CA GLY A 72 -4.79 9.19 -5.39
C GLY A 72 -4.32 10.35 -6.25
N HIS A 73 -5.16 11.40 -6.36
CA HIS A 73 -5.01 12.48 -7.34
C HIS A 73 -4.04 13.57 -6.93
N CYS A 74 -3.68 13.67 -5.64
CA CYS A 74 -2.92 14.81 -5.12
C CYS A 74 -1.52 14.38 -4.65
N ILE A 75 -1.44 13.44 -3.71
CA ILE A 75 -0.15 13.08 -3.09
C ILE A 75 0.88 12.57 -4.11
N PRO A 76 0.54 11.68 -5.05
CA PRO A 76 1.51 11.23 -6.06
C PRO A 76 1.70 12.22 -7.22
N VAL A 77 0.87 13.23 -7.37
CA VAL A 77 0.83 14.14 -8.54
C VAL A 77 1.42 15.52 -8.23
N ASP A 78 1.03 16.16 -7.13
CA ASP A 78 1.48 17.53 -6.77
C ASP A 78 3.01 17.66 -6.67
N PRO A 79 3.78 16.63 -6.22
CA PRO A 79 5.24 16.70 -6.23
C PRO A 79 5.82 16.94 -7.64
N TYR A 80 5.21 16.41 -8.70
CA TYR A 80 5.69 16.63 -10.07
C TYR A 80 5.48 18.08 -10.52
N TYR A 81 4.37 18.72 -10.13
CA TYR A 81 4.18 20.15 -10.37
C TYR A 81 5.25 20.99 -9.68
N MET A 82 5.59 20.64 -8.42
CA MET A 82 6.65 21.33 -7.70
C MET A 82 8.04 21.10 -8.33
N MET A 83 8.32 19.88 -8.77
CA MET A 83 9.56 19.53 -9.49
C MET A 83 9.67 20.33 -10.80
N GLN A 84 8.57 20.44 -11.56
CA GLN A 84 8.56 21.24 -12.80
C GLN A 84 8.80 22.71 -12.51
N ARG A 85 8.12 23.27 -11.51
CA ARG A 85 8.33 24.70 -11.14
C ARG A 85 9.74 24.98 -10.65
N ALA A 86 10.38 24.03 -9.93
CA ALA A 86 11.76 24.14 -9.53
C ALA A 86 12.70 24.14 -10.76
N ALA A 87 12.44 23.27 -11.72
CA ALA A 87 13.19 23.22 -12.98
C ALA A 87 13.06 24.52 -13.79
N ASP A 88 11.88 25.10 -13.87
CA ASP A 88 11.61 26.36 -14.58
C ASP A 88 12.47 27.53 -14.06
N VAL A 89 12.87 27.49 -12.78
CA VAL A 89 13.73 28.50 -12.15
C VAL A 89 15.18 28.03 -11.95
N GLY A 90 15.54 26.87 -12.51
CA GLY A 90 16.90 26.33 -12.49
C GLY A 90 17.34 25.76 -11.11
N VAL A 91 16.40 25.43 -10.23
CA VAL A 91 16.69 24.85 -8.90
C VAL A 91 16.31 23.36 -8.89
N PRO A 92 17.23 22.42 -8.61
CA PRO A 92 16.89 21.00 -8.56
C PRO A 92 16.04 20.67 -7.32
N ALA A 93 14.97 19.88 -7.50
CA ALA A 93 14.11 19.40 -6.42
C ALA A 93 14.55 17.99 -5.97
N GLU A 94 15.77 17.86 -5.43
CA GLU A 94 16.42 16.57 -5.14
C GLU A 94 15.63 15.69 -4.18
N LEU A 95 15.25 16.21 -3.01
CA LEU A 95 14.51 15.47 -1.99
C LEU A 95 13.14 15.00 -2.48
N ILE A 96 12.41 15.86 -3.20
CA ILE A 96 11.08 15.53 -3.74
C ILE A 96 11.22 14.42 -4.78
N THR A 97 12.24 14.51 -5.64
CA THR A 97 12.54 13.50 -6.67
C THR A 97 12.87 12.15 -6.05
N ALA A 98 13.72 12.12 -5.02
CA ALA A 98 14.08 10.91 -4.29
C ALA A 98 12.86 10.27 -3.62
N ALA A 99 12.03 11.07 -2.92
CA ALA A 99 10.82 10.60 -2.27
C ALA A 99 9.83 9.97 -3.26
N ARG A 100 9.61 10.60 -4.43
CA ARG A 100 8.77 10.03 -5.48
C ARG A 100 9.32 8.71 -6.02
N ALA A 101 10.64 8.59 -6.18
CA ALA A 101 11.28 7.35 -6.62
C ALA A 101 11.03 6.22 -5.60
N VAL A 102 11.19 6.47 -4.31
CA VAL A 102 10.89 5.49 -3.24
C VAL A 102 9.44 5.04 -3.31
N ASN A 103 8.48 5.98 -3.25
CA ASN A 103 7.05 5.64 -3.21
C ASN A 103 6.60 4.91 -4.47
N ARG A 104 7.11 5.29 -5.65
CA ARG A 104 6.77 4.65 -6.92
C ARG A 104 7.29 3.21 -7.05
N THR A 105 8.39 2.89 -6.36
CA THR A 105 8.99 1.55 -6.42
C THR A 105 8.46 0.60 -5.37
N MET A 106 7.63 1.05 -4.42
CA MET A 106 7.07 0.20 -3.37
C MET A 106 6.23 -0.97 -3.90
N PRO A 107 5.34 -0.81 -4.90
CA PRO A 107 4.61 -1.95 -5.44
C PRO A 107 5.53 -3.05 -5.99
N LEU A 108 6.61 -2.67 -6.67
CA LEU A 108 7.62 -3.60 -7.21
C LEU A 108 8.37 -4.32 -6.08
N HIS A 109 8.74 -3.60 -5.02
CA HIS A 109 9.37 -4.16 -3.83
C HIS A 109 8.45 -5.18 -3.15
N VAL A 110 7.19 -4.82 -2.92
CA VAL A 110 6.20 -5.72 -2.34
C VAL A 110 6.00 -6.96 -3.22
N ALA A 111 5.88 -6.80 -4.54
CA ALA A 111 5.78 -7.95 -5.46
C ALA A 111 6.98 -8.90 -5.35
N THR A 112 8.17 -8.37 -5.08
CA THR A 112 9.38 -9.20 -4.87
C THR A 112 9.27 -10.00 -3.58
N ILE A 113 8.83 -9.38 -2.48
CA ILE A 113 8.60 -10.05 -1.19
C ILE A 113 7.52 -11.13 -1.31
N LEU A 114 6.38 -10.83 -1.97
CA LEU A 114 5.31 -11.81 -2.16
C LEU A 114 5.78 -13.02 -2.97
N ASN A 115 6.58 -12.80 -4.01
CA ASN A 115 7.18 -13.88 -4.78
C ASN A 115 8.16 -14.70 -3.94
N GLU A 116 8.93 -14.09 -3.06
CA GLU A 116 9.84 -14.79 -2.14
C GLU A 116 9.06 -15.63 -1.13
N ILE A 117 7.99 -15.11 -0.53
CA ILE A 117 7.10 -15.84 0.37
C ILE A 117 6.55 -17.10 -0.32
N LEU A 118 6.05 -16.95 -1.55
CA LEU A 118 5.52 -18.06 -2.34
C LEU A 118 6.60 -19.09 -2.67
N TYR A 119 7.79 -18.63 -3.07
CA TYR A 119 8.92 -19.50 -3.38
C TYR A 119 9.39 -20.31 -2.16
N LYS A 120 9.57 -19.65 -0.99
CA LYS A 120 9.90 -20.33 0.29
C LYS A 120 8.83 -21.36 0.69
N ALA A 121 7.58 -21.09 0.33
CA ALA A 121 6.45 -21.98 0.54
C ALA A 121 6.38 -23.17 -0.45
N GLY A 122 7.32 -23.26 -1.39
CA GLY A 122 7.33 -24.31 -2.41
C GLY A 122 6.31 -24.12 -3.54
N VAL A 123 5.77 -22.89 -3.70
CA VAL A 123 4.81 -22.55 -4.75
C VAL A 123 5.53 -21.83 -5.88
N PRO A 124 5.77 -22.48 -7.04
CA PRO A 124 6.39 -21.84 -8.19
C PRO A 124 5.53 -20.72 -8.75
N SER A 125 6.14 -19.62 -9.21
CA SER A 125 5.41 -18.45 -9.74
C SER A 125 4.40 -18.81 -10.83
N GLY A 126 4.74 -19.72 -11.74
CA GLY A 126 3.84 -20.16 -12.83
C GLY A 126 2.57 -20.93 -12.40
N SER A 127 2.47 -21.33 -11.12
CA SER A 127 1.28 -21.94 -10.53
C SER A 127 0.73 -21.15 -9.35
N ALA A 128 1.41 -20.08 -8.96
CA ALA A 128 1.03 -19.27 -7.82
C ALA A 128 -0.19 -18.39 -8.15
N LYS A 129 -1.10 -18.28 -7.17
CA LYS A 129 -2.29 -17.44 -7.25
C LYS A 129 -2.35 -16.54 -6.02
N VAL A 130 -2.48 -15.25 -6.27
CA VAL A 130 -2.55 -14.20 -5.23
C VAL A 130 -3.94 -13.55 -5.27
N LEU A 131 -4.56 -13.45 -4.11
CA LEU A 131 -5.79 -12.70 -3.89
C LEU A 131 -5.46 -11.31 -3.34
N MET A 132 -5.69 -10.28 -4.12
CA MET A 132 -5.55 -8.89 -3.65
C MET A 132 -6.88 -8.42 -3.07
N LEU A 133 -6.83 -7.92 -1.84
CA LEU A 133 -7.96 -7.35 -1.10
C LEU A 133 -7.86 -5.81 -1.13
N GLY A 134 -8.75 -5.21 -1.89
CA GLY A 134 -8.80 -3.78 -2.17
C GLY A 134 -7.99 -3.38 -3.42
N TRP A 135 -8.61 -2.54 -4.24
CA TRP A 135 -8.04 -1.95 -5.45
C TRP A 135 -8.06 -0.42 -5.41
N SER A 136 -9.02 0.16 -4.71
CA SER A 136 -9.13 1.61 -4.55
C SER A 136 -7.88 2.23 -3.94
N TYR A 137 -7.58 3.47 -4.31
CA TYR A 137 -6.41 4.16 -3.72
C TYR A 137 -6.59 4.50 -2.23
N LYS A 138 -7.82 4.51 -1.73
CA LYS A 138 -8.17 4.90 -0.36
C LYS A 138 -9.29 4.02 0.19
N PRO A 139 -9.27 3.68 1.49
CA PRO A 139 -10.36 2.96 2.14
C PRO A 139 -11.71 3.67 2.02
N GLU A 140 -12.79 2.87 1.87
CA GLU A 140 -14.19 3.32 1.82
C GLU A 140 -14.52 4.29 0.67
N VAL A 141 -13.74 4.22 -0.41
CA VAL A 141 -13.95 5.03 -1.63
C VAL A 141 -13.80 4.13 -2.85
N GLY A 142 -14.76 4.14 -3.76
CA GLY A 142 -14.73 3.39 -5.02
C GLY A 142 -13.98 4.13 -6.12
N ASP A 143 -12.72 4.54 -5.88
CA ASP A 143 -11.92 5.28 -6.86
C ASP A 143 -10.62 4.52 -7.17
N PRO A 144 -10.49 3.94 -8.38
CA PRO A 144 -9.32 3.16 -8.78
C PRO A 144 -8.17 4.00 -9.35
N ARG A 145 -8.37 5.33 -9.53
CA ARG A 145 -7.38 6.17 -10.22
C ARG A 145 -6.07 6.29 -9.42
N GLU A 146 -4.95 6.15 -10.12
CA GLU A 146 -3.62 6.23 -9.50
C GLU A 146 -3.47 5.28 -8.29
N THR A 147 -4.10 4.11 -8.36
CA THR A 147 -3.98 3.11 -7.28
C THR A 147 -2.61 2.43 -7.30
N PRO A 148 -1.99 2.15 -6.14
CA PRO A 148 -0.79 1.33 -6.06
C PRO A 148 -1.06 -0.17 -6.29
N ALA A 149 -2.33 -0.58 -6.31
CA ALA A 149 -2.74 -1.96 -6.59
C ALA A 149 -2.42 -2.38 -8.02
N GLU A 150 -2.61 -1.47 -8.99
CA GLU A 150 -2.37 -1.76 -10.41
C GLU A 150 -0.90 -2.12 -10.70
N PRO A 151 0.11 -1.29 -10.37
CA PRO A 151 1.50 -1.67 -10.58
C PRO A 151 1.94 -2.88 -9.74
N LEU A 152 1.29 -3.16 -8.60
CA LEU A 152 1.54 -4.40 -7.86
C LEU A 152 1.02 -5.62 -8.62
N ALA A 153 -0.21 -5.57 -9.13
CA ALA A 153 -0.79 -6.65 -9.93
C ALA A 153 0.04 -6.93 -11.19
N GLU A 154 0.40 -5.89 -11.93
CA GLU A 154 1.27 -5.99 -13.11
C GLU A 154 2.62 -6.64 -12.77
N ALA A 155 3.25 -6.22 -11.68
CA ALA A 155 4.54 -6.77 -11.27
C ALA A 155 4.47 -8.25 -10.85
N LEU A 156 3.34 -8.71 -10.28
CA LEU A 156 3.08 -10.11 -9.99
C LEU A 156 2.83 -10.91 -11.28
N GLN A 157 1.99 -10.39 -12.18
CA GLN A 157 1.68 -11.01 -13.47
C GLN A 157 2.92 -11.16 -14.36
N GLN A 158 3.81 -10.16 -14.39
CA GLN A 158 5.10 -10.25 -15.10
C GLN A 158 6.01 -11.37 -14.57
N ARG A 159 5.81 -11.81 -13.34
CA ARG A 159 6.49 -12.98 -12.73
C ARG A 159 5.76 -14.30 -13.00
N GLY A 160 4.64 -14.27 -13.75
CA GLY A 160 3.82 -15.43 -14.03
C GLY A 160 2.86 -15.82 -12.91
N ILE A 161 2.62 -14.94 -11.93
CA ILE A 161 1.69 -15.16 -10.83
C ILE A 161 0.29 -14.73 -11.26
N GLU A 162 -0.69 -15.60 -11.10
CA GLU A 162 -2.11 -15.27 -11.34
C GLU A 162 -2.61 -14.36 -10.23
N VAL A 163 -3.26 -13.24 -10.61
CA VAL A 163 -3.79 -12.26 -9.66
C VAL A 163 -5.30 -12.18 -9.79
N SER A 164 -5.99 -12.37 -8.67
CA SER A 164 -7.41 -12.06 -8.54
C SER A 164 -7.59 -10.91 -7.57
N VAL A 165 -8.59 -10.06 -7.83
CA VAL A 165 -8.86 -8.87 -7.00
C VAL A 165 -10.28 -8.90 -6.48
N TYR A 166 -10.43 -8.57 -5.20
CA TYR A 166 -11.70 -8.29 -4.55
C TYR A 166 -11.68 -6.85 -4.02
N ASP A 167 -12.62 -6.01 -4.47
CA ASP A 167 -12.85 -4.68 -3.91
C ASP A 167 -14.37 -4.46 -3.79
N PRO A 168 -14.88 -4.21 -2.56
CA PRO A 168 -16.32 -4.08 -2.35
C PRO A 168 -16.91 -2.75 -2.81
N HIS A 169 -16.08 -1.77 -3.20
CA HIS A 169 -16.50 -0.41 -3.53
C HIS A 169 -16.34 -0.06 -5.02
N ILE A 170 -15.66 -0.90 -5.79
CA ILE A 170 -15.43 -0.67 -7.22
C ILE A 170 -16.37 -1.53 -8.04
N ASP A 171 -17.01 -0.92 -9.05
CA ASP A 171 -17.82 -1.66 -10.03
C ASP A 171 -16.91 -2.65 -10.80
N PRO A 172 -17.23 -3.95 -10.82
CA PRO A 172 -16.46 -4.96 -11.55
C PRO A 172 -16.19 -4.63 -13.02
N GLU A 173 -17.06 -3.88 -13.68
CA GLU A 173 -16.91 -3.49 -15.07
C GLU A 173 -15.83 -2.41 -15.30
N THR A 174 -15.35 -1.77 -14.25
CA THR A 174 -14.34 -0.68 -14.33
C THR A 174 -12.91 -1.15 -14.18
N PHE A 175 -12.68 -2.42 -13.85
CA PHE A 175 -11.33 -2.96 -13.73
C PHE A 175 -10.67 -3.15 -15.10
N PRO A 176 -9.33 -3.09 -15.18
CA PRO A 176 -8.62 -3.47 -16.39
C PRO A 176 -8.92 -4.92 -16.81
N GLU A 177 -9.04 -5.19 -18.10
CA GLU A 177 -9.28 -6.55 -18.63
C GLU A 177 -8.21 -7.58 -18.23
N SER A 178 -7.02 -7.10 -17.89
CA SER A 178 -5.90 -7.93 -17.42
C SER A 178 -6.07 -8.47 -16.01
N VAL A 179 -7.07 -8.00 -15.24
CA VAL A 179 -7.29 -8.36 -13.85
C VAL A 179 -8.49 -9.28 -13.71
N ASN A 180 -8.29 -10.42 -13.03
CA ASN A 180 -9.38 -11.31 -12.68
C ASN A 180 -10.13 -10.77 -11.45
N VAL A 181 -11.35 -10.27 -11.65
CA VAL A 181 -12.17 -9.70 -10.56
C VAL A 181 -13.05 -10.80 -9.96
N ILE A 182 -13.01 -10.93 -8.65
CA ILE A 182 -13.94 -11.78 -7.90
C ILE A 182 -14.87 -10.90 -7.05
N THR A 183 -16.16 -11.20 -7.12
CA THR A 183 -17.20 -10.47 -6.37
C THR A 183 -17.62 -11.20 -5.10
N ASP A 184 -17.18 -12.44 -4.93
CA ASP A 184 -17.47 -13.29 -3.80
C ASP A 184 -16.19 -14.03 -3.38
N LEU A 185 -15.85 -13.94 -2.09
CA LEU A 185 -14.66 -14.58 -1.53
C LEU A 185 -14.78 -16.13 -1.48
N SER A 186 -15.94 -16.72 -1.72
CA SER A 186 -16.07 -18.16 -1.99
C SER A 186 -15.31 -18.59 -3.25
N LEU A 187 -15.03 -17.64 -4.15
CA LEU A 187 -14.21 -17.83 -5.36
C LEU A 187 -12.70 -17.77 -5.08
N ALA A 188 -12.28 -17.55 -3.83
CA ALA A 188 -10.86 -17.52 -3.43
C ALA A 188 -10.20 -18.90 -3.44
N LYS A 189 -10.91 -19.94 -3.94
CA LYS A 189 -10.39 -21.31 -3.99
C LYS A 189 -9.12 -21.40 -4.83
N GLY A 190 -8.11 -22.08 -4.25
CA GLY A 190 -6.83 -22.30 -4.92
C GLY A 190 -5.86 -21.12 -4.87
N HIS A 191 -6.19 -20.02 -4.17
CA HIS A 191 -5.23 -18.95 -3.92
C HIS A 191 -4.24 -19.35 -2.80
N HIS A 192 -2.99 -18.97 -2.96
CA HIS A 192 -1.87 -19.35 -2.08
C HIS A 192 -1.50 -18.24 -1.08
N LEU A 193 -1.90 -17.00 -1.37
CA LEU A 193 -1.57 -15.82 -0.55
C LEU A 193 -2.64 -14.75 -0.75
N ALA A 194 -3.17 -14.21 0.35
CA ALA A 194 -3.99 -13.00 0.35
C ALA A 194 -3.12 -11.78 0.64
N VAL A 195 -3.38 -10.66 -0.02
CA VAL A 195 -2.63 -9.40 0.17
C VAL A 195 -3.60 -8.26 0.43
N LEU A 196 -3.54 -7.65 1.61
CA LEU A 196 -4.34 -6.46 1.90
C LEU A 196 -3.66 -5.23 1.29
N VAL A 197 -4.23 -4.70 0.23
CA VAL A 197 -3.72 -3.52 -0.50
C VAL A 197 -4.45 -2.26 -0.07
N THR A 198 -5.78 -2.32 0.05
CA THR A 198 -6.59 -1.19 0.54
C THR A 198 -7.41 -1.64 1.74
N ALA A 199 -7.26 -0.94 2.85
CA ALA A 199 -7.87 -1.30 4.13
C ALA A 199 -9.35 -0.87 4.20
N HIS A 200 -10.18 -1.37 3.26
CA HIS A 200 -11.62 -1.26 3.41
C HIS A 200 -12.07 -2.00 4.66
N LYS A 201 -13.04 -1.45 5.38
CA LYS A 201 -13.59 -2.10 6.57
C LYS A 201 -14.03 -3.54 6.27
N ALA A 202 -14.70 -3.74 5.14
CA ALA A 202 -15.11 -5.05 4.67
C ALA A 202 -13.95 -6.04 4.39
N CYS A 203 -12.76 -5.53 4.06
CA CYS A 203 -11.55 -6.36 3.87
C CYS A 203 -10.80 -6.61 5.18
N VAL A 204 -10.84 -5.67 6.12
CA VAL A 204 -10.18 -5.81 7.43
C VAL A 204 -10.98 -6.74 8.34
N GLU A 205 -12.31 -6.60 8.36
CA GLU A 205 -13.24 -7.34 9.21
C GLU A 205 -13.80 -8.62 8.54
N LEU A 206 -13.04 -9.23 7.62
CA LEU A 206 -13.41 -10.49 6.96
C LEU A 206 -13.58 -11.62 7.99
N ASP A 207 -14.43 -12.59 7.65
CA ASP A 207 -14.39 -13.91 8.30
C ASP A 207 -13.12 -14.66 7.82
N TRP A 208 -11.98 -14.31 8.43
CA TRP A 208 -10.67 -14.87 8.09
C TRP A 208 -10.62 -16.40 8.25
N PRO A 209 -11.25 -17.01 9.28
CA PRO A 209 -11.38 -18.47 9.38
C PRO A 209 -12.15 -19.10 8.22
N ALA A 210 -13.20 -18.43 7.72
CA ALA A 210 -13.95 -18.92 6.56
C ALA A 210 -13.12 -18.79 5.26
N LEU A 211 -12.41 -17.66 5.08
CA LEU A 211 -11.53 -17.44 3.95
C LEU A 211 -10.38 -18.46 3.93
N ALA A 212 -9.77 -18.78 5.07
CA ALA A 212 -8.72 -19.79 5.18
C ALA A 212 -9.14 -21.15 4.63
N LYS A 213 -10.40 -21.55 4.83
CA LYS A 213 -10.96 -22.82 4.32
C LYS A 213 -11.18 -22.81 2.80
N GLN A 214 -11.27 -21.64 2.18
CA GLN A 214 -11.43 -21.51 0.73
C GLN A 214 -10.10 -21.49 0.00
N MET A 215 -9.06 -20.92 0.62
CA MET A 215 -7.73 -20.81 0.04
C MET A 215 -6.99 -22.16 0.01
N GLU A 216 -6.02 -22.27 -0.89
CA GLU A 216 -5.09 -23.43 -0.91
C GLU A 216 -4.20 -23.45 0.33
N THR A 217 -3.79 -22.25 0.76
CA THR A 217 -3.01 -22.05 1.99
C THR A 217 -3.42 -20.75 2.67
N ALA A 218 -3.56 -20.79 3.99
CA ALA A 218 -3.90 -19.65 4.82
C ALA A 218 -2.65 -18.76 5.04
N ARG A 219 -2.30 -17.95 4.02
CA ARG A 219 -1.22 -16.96 4.09
C ARG A 219 -1.77 -15.58 3.81
N VAL A 220 -1.33 -14.60 4.60
CA VAL A 220 -1.73 -13.21 4.42
C VAL A 220 -0.53 -12.27 4.51
N TYR A 221 -0.48 -11.29 3.61
CA TYR A 221 0.44 -10.17 3.67
C TYR A 221 -0.35 -8.89 3.96
N ASP A 222 -0.12 -8.28 5.11
CA ASP A 222 -0.70 -6.98 5.46
C ASP A 222 0.13 -5.85 4.85
N GLY A 223 -0.32 -5.34 3.72
CA GLY A 223 0.29 -4.21 3.03
C GLY A 223 -0.04 -2.85 3.66
N ARG A 224 -0.79 -2.80 4.76
CA ARG A 224 -1.29 -1.56 5.37
C ARG A 224 -1.00 -1.44 6.88
N ARG A 225 -0.51 -2.49 7.53
CA ARG A 225 -0.24 -2.56 8.98
C ARG A 225 -1.49 -2.27 9.83
N VAL A 226 -2.60 -2.93 9.48
CA VAL A 226 -3.90 -2.73 10.15
C VAL A 226 -4.58 -4.02 10.61
N LEU A 227 -4.05 -5.19 10.19
CA LEU A 227 -4.58 -6.48 10.62
C LEU A 227 -4.05 -6.84 12.02
N ASP A 228 -4.88 -7.51 12.79
CA ASP A 228 -4.46 -8.17 14.04
C ASP A 228 -3.78 -9.49 13.68
N LEU A 229 -2.46 -9.41 13.46
CA LEU A 229 -1.67 -10.56 13.01
C LEU A 229 -1.59 -11.65 14.08
N GLU A 230 -1.59 -11.30 15.37
CA GLU A 230 -1.56 -12.26 16.48
C GLU A 230 -2.83 -13.13 16.46
N SER A 231 -4.00 -12.50 16.39
CA SER A 231 -5.27 -13.22 16.27
C SER A 231 -5.36 -14.08 15.00
N LEU A 232 -4.78 -13.63 13.90
CA LEU A 232 -4.72 -14.40 12.65
C LEU A 232 -3.78 -15.60 12.77
N GLU A 233 -2.62 -15.44 13.40
CA GLU A 233 -1.67 -16.52 13.66
C GLU A 233 -2.28 -17.60 14.58
N GLU A 234 -3.00 -17.19 15.63
CA GLU A 234 -3.80 -18.11 16.49
C GLU A 234 -4.88 -18.86 15.70
N ALA A 235 -5.47 -18.22 14.68
CA ALA A 235 -6.43 -18.84 13.77
C ALA A 235 -5.79 -19.71 12.68
N GLY A 236 -4.46 -19.87 12.68
CA GLY A 236 -3.71 -20.74 11.77
C GLY A 236 -3.23 -20.09 10.48
N TRP A 237 -3.25 -18.77 10.39
CA TRP A 237 -2.67 -18.04 9.27
C TRP A 237 -1.15 -17.90 9.41
N GLN A 238 -0.45 -17.96 8.28
CA GLN A 238 0.93 -17.49 8.18
C GLN A 238 0.90 -16.00 7.82
N CYS A 239 1.34 -15.16 8.75
CA CYS A 239 1.18 -13.71 8.65
C CYS A 239 2.47 -13.01 8.29
N TYR A 240 2.38 -12.15 7.29
CA TYR A 240 3.45 -11.27 6.83
C TYR A 240 2.94 -9.84 6.78
N ALA A 241 3.84 -8.86 6.82
CA ALA A 241 3.43 -7.46 6.72
C ALA A 241 4.55 -6.60 6.11
N VAL A 242 4.14 -5.45 5.56
CA VAL A 242 5.10 -4.47 5.05
C VAL A 242 6.04 -4.01 6.17
N GLY A 243 7.36 -4.14 5.94
CA GLY A 243 8.37 -3.76 6.92
C GLY A 243 8.57 -4.73 8.09
N ARG A 244 7.99 -5.95 8.03
CA ARG A 244 8.25 -7.06 8.96
C ARG A 244 9.24 -8.02 8.31
N PRO A 245 10.26 -8.56 9.02
CA PRO A 245 11.12 -9.61 8.50
C PRO A 245 10.32 -10.83 8.02
N VAL A 246 10.72 -11.40 6.88
CA VAL A 246 10.03 -12.58 6.29
C VAL A 246 10.41 -13.89 6.99
N ASP A 247 11.50 -13.87 7.74
CA ASP A 247 12.07 -15.04 8.43
C ASP A 247 11.94 -14.91 9.97
N GLY A 248 10.91 -14.21 10.45
CA GLY A 248 10.63 -14.05 11.87
C GLY A 248 9.74 -15.15 12.44
#